data_37f4b1d9ffbfc1cad7887393a7b06cb8
#
_entry.id   37f4b1d9ffbfc1cad7887393a7b06cb8
#
_cell.length_a   1.000
_cell.length_b   1.000
_cell.length_c   1.000
_cell.angle_alpha   90.00
_cell.angle_beta   90.00
_cell.angle_gamma   90.00
#
_symmetry.space_group_name_H-M   'P 1'
#
loop_
_entity.id
_entity.type
_entity.pdbx_description
1 polymer ?
#
loop_
_entity_poly.entity_id
_entity_poly.type
_entity_poly.pdbx_seq_one_letter_code
_entity_poly.pdbx_strand_id
1 'polypeptide(L)'
;MLTWQDPKTGLEWQCESPGEMTWNDALEYAKSLSLDGKNDWRLPPAAELETLLDRSILYDKLRPTMRQEVPFRDTLSYWSSTTFAPDTYSAWIVMFDGAYVLSYYKSNSYHVRCVRG
;
A
#
# COMPACT_ATOMS: atom_id res chain seq x y z
N MET A 1 18.43 -0.09 1.54
CA MET A 1 17.46 -0.75 2.41
C MET A 1 16.39 -1.40 1.56
N LEU A 2 16.29 -2.71 1.63
CA LEU A 2 15.30 -3.46 0.84
C LEU A 2 13.93 -3.47 1.51
N THR A 3 13.92 -3.55 2.83
CA THR A 3 12.70 -3.63 3.63
C THR A 3 12.78 -2.70 4.82
N TRP A 4 11.63 -2.39 5.37
CA TRP A 4 11.53 -1.57 6.58
C TRP A 4 10.52 -2.20 7.52
N GLN A 5 10.93 -2.48 8.74
CA GLN A 5 10.01 -2.97 9.77
C GLN A 5 9.46 -1.80 10.56
N ASP A 6 8.13 -1.65 10.51
CA ASP A 6 7.44 -0.57 11.21
C ASP A 6 7.43 -0.87 12.71
N PRO A 7 8.10 -0.07 13.54
CA PRO A 7 8.12 -0.31 14.98
C PRO A 7 6.76 -0.13 15.64
N LYS A 8 5.85 0.57 14.98
CA LYS A 8 4.52 0.84 15.52
C LYS A 8 3.59 -0.36 15.34
N THR A 9 3.70 -1.09 14.24
CA THR A 9 2.79 -2.19 13.92
C THR A 9 3.48 -3.57 13.94
N GLY A 10 4.79 -3.59 13.82
CA GLY A 10 5.57 -4.82 13.66
C GLY A 10 5.55 -5.36 12.22
N LEU A 11 4.82 -4.72 11.31
CA LEU A 11 4.77 -5.15 9.91
C LEU A 11 6.07 -4.80 9.19
N GLU A 12 6.48 -5.67 8.28
CA GLU A 12 7.65 -5.43 7.45
C GLU A 12 7.19 -5.07 6.03
N TRP A 13 7.68 -3.95 5.52
CA TRP A 13 7.26 -3.36 4.25
C TRP A 13 8.36 -3.42 3.21
N GLN A 14 7.97 -3.66 1.97
CA GLN A 14 8.83 -3.47 0.81
C GLN A 14 9.13 -1.99 0.63
N CYS A 15 10.42 -1.63 0.52
CA CYS A 15 10.79 -0.21 0.40
C CYS A 15 10.64 0.31 -1.02
N GLU A 16 10.92 -0.50 -2.04
CA GLU A 16 10.88 -0.07 -3.43
C GLU A 16 9.70 -0.71 -4.15
N SER A 17 8.77 0.14 -4.63
CA SER A 17 7.62 -0.34 -5.38
C SER A 17 8.02 -0.76 -6.79
N PRO A 18 7.45 -1.86 -7.33
CA PRO A 18 7.71 -2.27 -8.72
C PRO A 18 7.03 -1.38 -9.76
N GLY A 19 6.16 -0.45 -9.33
CA GLY A 19 5.43 0.43 -10.23
C GLY A 19 3.93 0.12 -10.23
N GLU A 20 3.26 0.54 -11.31
CA GLU A 20 1.82 0.39 -11.45
C GLU A 20 1.47 -0.91 -12.17
N MET A 21 0.38 -1.53 -11.76
CA MET A 21 -0.17 -2.71 -12.42
C MET A 21 -1.65 -2.88 -12.05
N THR A 22 -2.35 -3.77 -12.77
CA THR A 22 -3.74 -4.08 -12.43
C THR A 22 -3.79 -4.85 -11.12
N TRP A 23 -4.99 -4.91 -10.53
CA TRP A 23 -5.17 -5.57 -9.24
C TRP A 23 -4.79 -7.05 -9.27
N ASN A 24 -5.20 -7.77 -10.33
CA ASN A 24 -4.84 -9.18 -10.45
C ASN A 24 -3.33 -9.38 -10.58
N ASP A 25 -2.68 -8.52 -11.35
CA ASP A 25 -1.22 -8.57 -11.50
C ASP A 25 -0.53 -8.23 -10.18
N ALA A 26 -1.11 -7.32 -9.40
CA ALA A 26 -0.58 -6.97 -8.07
C ALA A 26 -0.61 -8.17 -7.12
N LEU A 27 -1.71 -8.92 -7.12
CA LEU A 27 -1.83 -10.14 -6.31
C LEU A 27 -0.80 -11.18 -6.72
N GLU A 28 -0.63 -11.40 -8.03
CA GLU A 28 0.34 -12.37 -8.54
C GLU A 28 1.77 -11.93 -8.25
N TYR A 29 2.06 -10.65 -8.40
CA TYR A 29 3.37 -10.09 -8.06
C TYR A 29 3.72 -10.37 -6.59
N ALA A 30 2.80 -10.07 -5.68
CA ALA A 30 3.03 -10.27 -4.25
C ALA A 30 3.24 -11.75 -3.92
N LYS A 31 2.45 -12.63 -4.54
CA LYS A 31 2.52 -14.07 -4.32
C LYS A 31 3.87 -14.65 -4.76
N SER A 32 4.48 -14.09 -5.81
CA SER A 32 5.74 -14.57 -6.35
C SER A 32 6.97 -13.83 -5.82
N LEU A 33 6.78 -12.79 -5.02
CA LEU A 33 7.87 -11.94 -4.56
C LEU A 33 8.78 -12.68 -3.59
N SER A 34 10.07 -12.69 -3.90
CA SER A 34 11.14 -13.09 -2.99
C SER A 34 12.01 -11.86 -2.77
N LEU A 35 12.10 -11.39 -1.53
CA LEU A 35 12.80 -10.18 -1.20
C LEU A 35 13.42 -10.32 0.18
N ASP A 36 14.70 -9.96 0.29
CA ASP A 36 15.47 -10.01 1.54
C ASP A 36 15.44 -11.40 2.19
N GLY A 37 15.50 -12.45 1.33
CA GLY A 37 15.52 -13.84 1.79
C GLY A 37 14.18 -14.37 2.27
N LYS A 38 13.09 -13.64 2.05
CA LYS A 38 11.75 -14.04 2.50
C LYS A 38 10.80 -14.10 1.31
N ASN A 39 9.81 -15.00 1.39
CA ASN A 39 8.86 -15.25 0.29
C ASN A 39 7.41 -15.32 0.77
N ASP A 40 7.11 -14.78 1.94
CA ASP A 40 5.76 -14.70 2.48
C ASP A 40 5.16 -13.28 2.37
N TRP A 41 5.57 -12.58 1.33
CA TRP A 41 5.05 -11.25 1.02
C TRP A 41 3.61 -11.35 0.51
N ARG A 42 2.83 -10.34 0.79
CA ARG A 42 1.43 -10.27 0.36
C ARG A 42 1.05 -8.82 0.06
N LEU A 43 -0.02 -8.65 -0.70
CA LEU A 43 -0.62 -7.34 -0.91
C LEU A 43 -1.34 -6.95 0.39
N PRO A 44 -1.08 -5.78 0.96
CA PRO A 44 -1.70 -5.41 2.24
C PRO A 44 -3.19 -5.12 2.09
N PRO A 45 -4.02 -5.48 3.08
CA PRO A 45 -5.38 -4.99 3.13
C PRO A 45 -5.39 -3.47 3.38
N ALA A 46 -6.53 -2.83 3.08
CA ALA A 46 -6.65 -1.38 3.20
C ALA A 46 -6.29 -0.90 4.61
N ALA A 47 -6.73 -1.61 5.65
CA ALA A 47 -6.45 -1.24 7.03
C ALA A 47 -4.96 -1.19 7.34
N GLU A 48 -4.16 -2.08 6.75
CA GLU A 48 -2.70 -2.07 6.95
C GLU A 48 -2.05 -0.89 6.21
N LEU A 49 -2.46 -0.63 4.98
CA LEU A 49 -1.96 0.55 4.25
C LEU A 49 -2.27 1.84 5.02
N GLU A 50 -3.45 1.93 5.61
CA GLU A 50 -3.86 3.10 6.38
C GLU A 50 -2.98 3.34 7.60
N THR A 51 -2.29 2.31 8.12
CA THR A 51 -1.37 2.49 9.24
C THR A 51 -0.17 3.36 8.89
N LEU A 52 0.13 3.52 7.60
CA LEU A 52 1.22 4.39 7.15
C LEU A 52 0.83 5.86 7.14
N LEU A 53 -0.47 6.18 7.24
CA LEU A 53 -0.95 7.56 7.20
C LEU A 53 -0.66 8.29 8.51
N ASP A 54 -0.37 9.58 8.38
CA ASP A 54 -0.30 10.49 9.52
C ASP A 54 -1.62 11.23 9.63
N ARG A 55 -2.50 10.75 10.52
CA ARG A 55 -3.82 11.33 10.72
C ARG A 55 -3.77 12.65 11.50
N SER A 56 -2.63 12.98 12.11
CA SER A 56 -2.50 14.20 12.91
C SER A 56 -2.50 15.48 12.05
N ILE A 57 -2.29 15.33 10.74
CA ILE A 57 -2.22 16.46 9.81
C ILE A 57 -3.43 16.53 8.87
N LEU A 58 -4.60 16.08 9.32
CA LEU A 58 -5.81 16.00 8.49
C LEU A 58 -6.22 17.33 7.86
N TYR A 59 -5.93 18.45 8.53
CA TYR A 59 -6.28 19.79 8.04
C TYR A 59 -5.16 20.46 7.27
N ASP A 60 -4.01 19.84 7.21
CA ASP A 60 -2.88 20.34 6.44
C ASP A 60 -2.96 19.75 5.04
N LYS A 61 -3.08 20.63 4.05
CA LYS A 61 -3.13 20.22 2.64
C LYS A 61 -1.77 19.89 2.06
N LEU A 62 -0.70 20.08 2.85
CA LEU A 62 0.64 19.75 2.41
C LEU A 62 0.85 18.24 2.35
N ARG A 63 1.73 17.84 1.50
CA ARG A 63 2.04 16.43 1.21
C ARG A 63 3.49 16.14 1.55
N PRO A 64 3.86 14.88 1.78
CA PRO A 64 3.05 13.66 1.81
C PRO A 64 2.32 13.47 3.14
N THR A 65 1.34 12.57 3.14
CA THR A 65 0.55 12.26 4.33
C THR A 65 1.02 11.01 5.07
N MET A 66 2.13 10.43 4.66
CA MET A 66 2.74 9.31 5.40
C MET A 66 3.43 9.81 6.66
N ARG A 67 3.46 8.94 7.69
CA ARG A 67 4.16 9.23 8.94
C ARG A 67 5.64 9.55 8.68
N GLN A 68 6.22 10.39 9.52
CA GLN A 68 7.59 10.89 9.34
C GLN A 68 8.64 9.79 9.30
N GLU A 69 8.46 8.72 10.08
CA GLU A 69 9.44 7.64 10.18
C GLU A 69 9.44 6.69 8.98
N VAL A 70 8.42 6.76 8.10
CA VAL A 70 8.34 5.90 6.91
C VAL A 70 9.43 6.30 5.92
N PRO A 71 10.36 5.38 5.56
CA PRO A 71 11.51 5.74 4.72
C PRO A 71 11.16 5.94 3.24
N PHE A 72 10.01 5.39 2.80
CA PHE A 72 9.59 5.45 1.40
C PHE A 72 8.43 6.44 1.19
N ARG A 73 8.41 7.54 1.94
CA ARG A 73 7.32 8.52 1.85
C ARG A 73 7.14 9.05 0.44
N ASP A 74 5.90 8.92 -0.06
CA ASP A 74 5.52 9.44 -1.37
C ASP A 74 4.04 9.88 -1.34
N THR A 75 3.52 10.30 -2.48
CA THR A 75 2.14 10.77 -2.63
C THR A 75 1.34 9.91 -3.61
N LEU A 76 1.80 8.68 -3.83
CA LEU A 76 1.21 7.79 -4.84
C LEU A 76 0.01 7.04 -4.29
N SER A 77 -0.72 6.40 -5.18
CA SER A 77 -1.89 5.59 -4.84
C SER A 77 -1.53 4.12 -4.96
N TYR A 78 -1.94 3.35 -3.96
CA TYR A 78 -1.57 1.94 -3.83
C TYR A 78 -2.77 1.03 -3.73
N TRP A 79 -2.73 -0.10 -4.45
CA TRP A 79 -3.73 -1.16 -4.31
C TRP A 79 -3.72 -1.75 -2.92
N SER A 80 -4.90 -2.00 -2.37
CA SER A 80 -5.06 -2.92 -1.25
C SER A 80 -5.54 -4.28 -1.76
N SER A 81 -5.45 -5.31 -0.91
CA SER A 81 -6.03 -6.62 -1.22
C SER A 81 -7.53 -6.67 -0.95
N THR A 82 -8.13 -5.60 -0.44
CA THR A 82 -9.52 -5.58 -0.01
C THR A 82 -10.44 -5.25 -1.17
N THR A 83 -11.25 -6.23 -1.59
CA THR A 83 -12.29 -6.01 -2.60
C THR A 83 -13.36 -5.08 -2.06
N PHE A 84 -13.87 -4.21 -2.92
CA PHE A 84 -14.99 -3.34 -2.58
C PHE A 84 -16.28 -4.15 -2.62
N ALA A 85 -16.85 -4.46 -1.45
CA ALA A 85 -17.96 -5.39 -1.35
C ALA A 85 -19.20 -5.00 -2.17
N PRO A 86 -19.61 -3.70 -2.25
CA PRO A 86 -20.76 -3.32 -3.08
C PRO A 86 -20.57 -3.57 -4.57
N ASP A 87 -19.32 -3.56 -5.06
CA ASP A 87 -18.99 -3.81 -6.47
C ASP A 87 -17.69 -4.60 -6.52
N THR A 88 -17.80 -5.92 -6.72
CA THR A 88 -16.64 -6.82 -6.67
C THR A 88 -15.69 -6.68 -7.85
N TYR A 89 -16.04 -5.90 -8.87
CA TYR A 89 -15.10 -5.53 -9.93
C TYR A 89 -14.13 -4.43 -9.48
N SER A 90 -14.32 -3.89 -8.28
CA SER A 90 -13.50 -2.83 -7.69
C SER A 90 -12.81 -3.30 -6.43
N ALA A 91 -11.69 -2.66 -6.11
CA ALA A 91 -10.96 -2.86 -4.85
C ALA A 91 -10.60 -1.50 -4.26
N TRP A 92 -10.34 -1.49 -2.96
CA TRP A 92 -9.92 -0.28 -2.27
C TRP A 92 -8.48 0.07 -2.60
N ILE A 93 -8.23 1.36 -2.80
CA ILE A 93 -6.87 1.92 -2.87
C ILE A 93 -6.70 2.92 -1.73
N VAL A 94 -5.46 3.15 -1.34
CA VAL A 94 -5.10 4.24 -0.43
C VAL A 94 -4.28 5.24 -1.22
N MET A 95 -4.79 6.46 -1.29
CA MET A 95 -4.16 7.57 -1.97
C MET A 95 -3.41 8.41 -0.94
N PHE A 96 -2.08 8.40 -1.03
CA PHE A 96 -1.25 9.13 -0.07
C PHE A 96 -1.13 10.62 -0.38
N ASP A 97 -1.70 11.05 -1.51
CA ASP A 97 -1.93 12.46 -1.77
C ASP A 97 -3.30 12.81 -1.20
N GLY A 98 -3.33 13.34 0.01
CA GLY A 98 -4.54 13.77 0.67
C GLY A 98 -5.15 12.76 1.65
N ALA A 99 -4.58 11.58 1.79
CA ALA A 99 -5.02 10.56 2.75
C ALA A 99 -6.44 10.05 2.46
N TYR A 100 -6.73 9.77 1.19
CA TYR A 100 -8.03 9.23 0.78
C TYR A 100 -8.00 7.72 0.66
N VAL A 101 -9.12 7.07 1.02
CA VAL A 101 -9.35 5.65 0.78
C VAL A 101 -10.52 5.57 -0.18
N LEU A 102 -10.27 5.10 -1.38
CA LEU A 102 -11.23 5.12 -2.49
C LEU A 102 -11.28 3.75 -3.17
N SER A 103 -12.38 3.46 -3.86
CA SER A 103 -12.49 2.23 -4.66
C SER A 103 -12.40 2.55 -6.14
N TYR A 104 -11.71 1.67 -6.86
CA TYR A 104 -11.57 1.79 -8.31
C TYR A 104 -11.62 0.42 -8.96
N TYR A 105 -11.95 0.39 -10.25
CA TYR A 105 -12.02 -0.85 -11.02
C TYR A 105 -10.67 -1.58 -10.99
N LYS A 106 -10.73 -2.88 -10.77
CA LYS A 106 -9.54 -3.75 -10.72
C LYS A 106 -8.76 -3.75 -12.04
N SER A 107 -9.39 -3.33 -13.14
CA SER A 107 -8.75 -3.20 -14.45
C SER A 107 -7.87 -1.95 -14.58
N ASN A 108 -8.01 -0.99 -13.68
CA ASN A 108 -7.11 0.16 -13.63
C ASN A 108 -5.76 -0.25 -13.07
N SER A 109 -4.75 0.61 -13.24
CA SER A 109 -3.39 0.36 -12.75
C SER A 109 -3.06 1.34 -11.64
N TYR A 110 -2.57 0.80 -10.52
CA TYR A 110 -2.07 1.59 -9.39
C TYR A 110 -0.80 0.95 -8.86
N HIS A 111 -0.11 1.67 -8.01
CA HIS A 111 1.15 1.21 -7.44
C HIS A 111 0.94 0.07 -6.47
N VAL A 112 2.01 -0.68 -6.21
CA VAL A 112 2.02 -1.86 -5.35
C VAL A 112 3.12 -1.71 -4.33
N ARG A 113 2.82 -2.05 -3.09
CA ARG A 113 3.81 -2.15 -2.02
C ARG A 113 3.42 -3.34 -1.15
N CYS A 114 4.29 -4.35 -1.15
CA CYS A 114 4.01 -5.59 -0.41
C CYS A 114 4.40 -5.48 1.05
N VAL A 115 3.77 -6.32 1.86
CA VAL A 115 3.95 -6.36 3.31
C VAL A 115 4.02 -7.81 3.76
N ARG A 116 4.64 -8.06 4.90
CA ARG A 116 4.63 -9.35 5.59
C ARG A 116 4.56 -9.13 7.10
N GLY A 117 4.15 -10.20 7.80
CA GLY A 117 4.02 -10.15 9.25
C GLY A 117 2.61 -10.35 9.77
#